data_ff6f7b0c64650c48a311e79e859c2e47
#
_entry.id   ff6f7b0c64650c48a311e79e859c2e47
#
_cell.length_a   1.000
_cell.length_b   1.000
_cell.length_c   1.000
_cell.angle_alpha   90.00
_cell.angle_beta   90.00
_cell.angle_gamma   90.00
#
_symmetry.space_group_name_H-M   'P 1'
#
loop_
_entity.id
_entity.type
_entity.pdbx_description
1 polymer ?
#
loop_
_entity_poly.entity_id
_entity_poly.type
_entity_poly.pdbx_seq_one_letter_code
_entity_poly.pdbx_strand_id
1 'polypeptide(L)'
;SLVGSEMCIRDRGLSYGGSLARTEATGYGLLYLTEEMLKCNGKDIAGKTVTVSGAGNVAIYAIQKAEQLGAKVVTCSDSTGWIYDPEGIDVALLREVKEVKRARLTEYAAARPSAQYHEKKNGEHGVWTVKCDVALPCATQNELDLEDAKQLVANGVFAVAEGANMPTTMEATEYFQKNGVLFCPGKASNAGGVATSALEMSQNSERLSWTFEEVDAKLKNIMVNIFHNLDDAAKKYGMEGNYVAGANIAGFLKVAEAMTAQGIC
;
A
#
# COMPACT_ATOMS: atom_id res chain seq x y z
N SER A 1 -2.83 -9.89 32.38
CA SER A 1 -4.24 -9.64 32.05
C SER A 1 -4.56 -10.08 30.64
N LEU A 2 -5.56 -10.90 30.50
CA LEU A 2 -6.03 -11.48 29.24
C LEU A 2 -6.69 -10.47 28.27
N VAL A 3 -7.02 -9.29 28.77
CA VAL A 3 -7.69 -8.24 27.97
C VAL A 3 -6.81 -7.77 26.81
N GLY A 4 -5.48 -7.75 26.98
CA GLY A 4 -4.56 -7.38 25.90
C GLY A 4 -4.38 -8.46 24.82
N SER A 5 -4.61 -9.74 25.13
CA SER A 5 -4.44 -10.82 24.14
C SER A 5 -5.61 -10.94 23.18
N GLU A 6 -6.77 -10.47 23.56
CA GLU A 6 -7.94 -10.42 22.67
C GLU A 6 -7.83 -9.33 21.60
N MET A 7 -6.97 -8.35 21.80
CA MET A 7 -6.73 -7.26 20.86
C MET A 7 -5.71 -7.61 19.76
N CYS A 8 -4.95 -8.69 19.92
CA CYS A 8 -3.99 -9.12 18.91
C CYS A 8 -4.66 -10.07 17.91
N ILE A 9 -5.39 -9.51 16.98
CA ILE A 9 -6.30 -10.21 16.08
C ILE A 9 -5.60 -10.71 14.82
N ARG A 10 -4.42 -10.26 14.61
CA ARG A 10 -3.67 -10.36 13.36
C ARG A 10 -3.43 -11.78 12.86
N ASP A 11 -3.40 -12.74 13.77
CA ASP A 11 -3.06 -14.13 13.48
C ASP A 11 -4.20 -15.10 13.86
N ARG A 12 -5.42 -14.62 14.09
CA ARG A 12 -6.56 -15.50 14.40
C ARG A 12 -7.05 -16.20 13.16
N GLY A 13 -7.15 -17.52 13.23
CA GLY A 13 -7.88 -18.28 12.24
C GLY A 13 -9.38 -17.95 12.27
N LEU A 14 -10.06 -18.08 11.14
CA LEU A 14 -11.50 -17.76 11.00
C LEU A 14 -12.36 -18.45 12.05
N SER A 15 -12.01 -19.68 12.44
CA SER A 15 -12.71 -20.47 13.47
C SER A 15 -12.60 -19.88 14.88
N TYR A 16 -11.71 -18.94 15.11
CA TYR A 16 -11.41 -18.34 16.42
C TYR A 16 -11.64 -16.83 16.47
N GLY A 17 -12.56 -16.33 15.67
CA GLY A 17 -12.91 -14.91 15.64
C GLY A 17 -12.06 -14.08 14.66
N GLY A 18 -11.49 -14.69 13.65
CA GLY A 18 -10.83 -13.98 12.54
C GLY A 18 -11.85 -13.33 11.60
N SER A 19 -11.46 -12.27 10.90
CA SER A 19 -12.25 -11.61 9.87
C SER A 19 -11.79 -12.02 8.48
N LEU A 20 -12.74 -12.23 7.59
CA LEU A 20 -12.47 -12.33 6.16
C LEU A 20 -11.86 -11.01 5.64
N ALA A 21 -11.16 -11.06 4.52
CA ALA A 21 -10.44 -9.94 3.92
C ALA A 21 -9.29 -9.32 4.78
N ARG A 22 -9.01 -9.86 5.99
CA ARG A 22 -7.93 -9.32 6.84
C ARG A 22 -6.54 -9.50 6.22
N THR A 23 -6.33 -10.62 5.56
CA THR A 23 -5.05 -10.93 4.87
C THR A 23 -4.80 -9.97 3.71
N GLU A 24 -5.84 -9.66 2.96
CA GLU A 24 -5.84 -8.79 1.78
C GLU A 24 -5.81 -7.30 2.14
N ALA A 25 -6.25 -6.97 3.34
CA ALA A 25 -6.66 -5.63 3.75
C ALA A 25 -5.63 -4.52 3.52
N THR A 26 -4.35 -4.78 3.75
CA THR A 26 -3.31 -3.76 3.57
C THR A 26 -3.11 -3.46 2.08
N GLY A 27 -2.96 -4.49 1.26
CA GLY A 27 -2.79 -4.35 -0.19
C GLY A 27 -4.04 -3.78 -0.87
N TYR A 28 -5.22 -4.27 -0.51
CA TYR A 28 -6.50 -3.76 -1.03
C TYR A 28 -6.75 -2.31 -0.61
N GLY A 29 -6.52 -2.00 0.66
CA GLY A 29 -6.65 -0.65 1.19
C GLY A 29 -5.72 0.34 0.50
N LEU A 30 -4.48 -0.05 0.25
CA LEU A 30 -3.51 0.75 -0.52
C LEU A 30 -4.10 1.14 -1.87
N LEU A 31 -4.68 0.20 -2.60
CA LEU A 31 -5.24 0.45 -3.93
C LEU A 31 -6.54 1.28 -3.87
N TYR A 32 -7.41 1.09 -2.89
CA TYR A 32 -8.60 1.91 -2.72
C TYR A 32 -8.26 3.38 -2.46
N LEU A 33 -7.29 3.64 -1.59
CA LEU A 33 -6.83 5.00 -1.34
C LEU A 33 -6.12 5.60 -2.57
N THR A 34 -5.28 4.82 -3.24
CA THR A 34 -4.60 5.25 -4.47
C THR A 34 -5.60 5.59 -5.57
N GLU A 35 -6.61 4.74 -5.79
CA GLU A 35 -7.70 4.99 -6.74
C GLU A 35 -8.40 6.30 -6.46
N GLU A 36 -8.76 6.55 -5.18
CA GLU A 36 -9.44 7.78 -4.78
C GLU A 36 -8.54 9.02 -4.95
N MET A 37 -7.27 8.92 -4.55
CA MET A 37 -6.27 9.96 -4.80
C MET A 37 -6.18 10.32 -6.28
N LEU A 38 -6.13 9.33 -7.14
CA LEU A 38 -6.07 9.55 -8.59
C LEU A 38 -7.34 10.20 -9.12
N LYS A 39 -8.52 9.71 -8.73
CA LYS A 39 -9.82 10.30 -9.13
C LYS A 39 -9.96 11.76 -8.74
N CYS A 40 -9.59 12.11 -7.50
CA CYS A 40 -9.62 13.50 -7.02
C CYS A 40 -8.66 14.43 -7.80
N ASN A 41 -7.64 13.86 -8.46
CA ASN A 41 -6.69 14.57 -9.30
C ASN A 41 -6.96 14.40 -10.82
N GLY A 42 -8.18 13.97 -11.21
CA GLY A 42 -8.58 13.81 -12.61
C GLY A 42 -7.83 12.71 -13.37
N LYS A 43 -7.33 11.71 -12.66
CA LYS A 43 -6.58 10.56 -13.20
C LYS A 43 -7.30 9.25 -12.89
N ASP A 44 -6.91 8.20 -13.58
CA ASP A 44 -7.41 6.84 -13.37
C ASP A 44 -6.23 5.87 -13.27
N ILE A 45 -6.40 4.80 -12.53
CA ILE A 45 -5.43 3.71 -12.44
C ILE A 45 -5.61 2.69 -13.59
N ALA A 46 -6.81 2.60 -14.16
CA ALA A 46 -7.11 1.67 -15.25
C ALA A 46 -6.22 1.94 -16.47
N GLY A 47 -5.65 0.89 -17.04
CA GLY A 47 -4.73 0.96 -18.17
C GLY A 47 -3.33 1.50 -17.84
N LYS A 48 -3.02 1.77 -16.56
CA LYS A 48 -1.71 2.29 -16.17
C LYS A 48 -0.71 1.18 -15.88
N THR A 49 0.56 1.47 -16.11
CA THR A 49 1.67 0.60 -15.74
C THR A 49 2.07 0.89 -14.31
N VAL A 50 2.10 -0.15 -13.48
CA VAL A 50 2.41 -0.06 -12.05
C VAL A 50 3.65 -0.86 -11.72
N THR A 51 4.57 -0.26 -10.95
CA THR A 51 5.68 -0.98 -10.33
C THR A 51 5.40 -1.23 -8.86
N VAL A 52 5.67 -2.44 -8.41
CA VAL A 52 5.51 -2.84 -7.00
C VAL A 52 6.83 -3.43 -6.53
N SER A 53 7.31 -3.03 -5.37
CA SER A 53 8.39 -3.71 -4.66
C SER A 53 7.84 -4.72 -3.65
N GLY A 54 8.64 -5.73 -3.34
CA GLY A 54 8.22 -6.81 -2.45
C GLY A 54 7.49 -7.95 -3.19
N ALA A 55 7.38 -9.06 -2.50
CA ALA A 55 6.60 -10.24 -2.88
C ALA A 55 6.01 -10.89 -1.62
N GLY A 56 5.82 -10.12 -0.57
CA GLY A 56 5.13 -10.51 0.66
C GLY A 56 3.64 -10.22 0.59
N ASN A 57 2.97 -10.36 1.72
CA ASN A 57 1.52 -10.19 1.83
C ASN A 57 1.01 -8.88 1.21
N VAL A 58 1.59 -7.74 1.60
CA VAL A 58 1.14 -6.42 1.09
C VAL A 58 1.31 -6.33 -0.42
N ALA A 59 2.47 -6.73 -0.95
CA ALA A 59 2.77 -6.66 -2.37
C ALA A 59 1.84 -7.55 -3.20
N ILE A 60 1.65 -8.82 -2.80
CA ILE A 60 0.79 -9.78 -3.50
C ILE A 60 -0.64 -9.24 -3.64
N TYR A 61 -1.23 -8.78 -2.55
CA TYR A 61 -2.60 -8.28 -2.59
C TYR A 61 -2.74 -6.88 -3.19
N ALA A 62 -1.68 -6.06 -3.15
CA ALA A 62 -1.63 -4.83 -3.93
C ALA A 62 -1.62 -5.12 -5.44
N ILE A 63 -0.80 -6.08 -5.89
CA ILE A 63 -0.76 -6.51 -7.29
C ILE A 63 -2.13 -7.03 -7.71
N GLN A 64 -2.71 -7.94 -6.93
CA GLN A 64 -4.04 -8.51 -7.21
C GLN A 64 -5.13 -7.43 -7.36
N LYS A 65 -5.17 -6.48 -6.43
CA LYS A 65 -6.19 -5.42 -6.48
C LYS A 65 -5.92 -4.43 -7.61
N ALA A 66 -4.66 -4.12 -7.93
CA ALA A 66 -4.31 -3.26 -9.06
C ALA A 66 -4.80 -3.85 -10.39
N GLU A 67 -4.61 -5.16 -10.59
CA GLU A 67 -5.12 -5.86 -11.78
C GLU A 67 -6.65 -5.87 -11.83
N GLN A 68 -7.34 -6.09 -10.69
CA GLN A 68 -8.79 -5.99 -10.61
C GLN A 68 -9.31 -4.60 -10.98
N LEU A 69 -8.54 -3.55 -10.73
CA LEU A 69 -8.85 -2.16 -11.11
C LEU A 69 -8.40 -1.84 -12.55
N GLY A 70 -7.92 -2.82 -13.30
CA GLY A 70 -7.53 -2.67 -14.71
C GLY A 70 -6.13 -2.10 -14.94
N ALA A 71 -5.28 -2.03 -13.91
CA ALA A 71 -3.88 -1.66 -14.05
C ALA A 71 -3.02 -2.86 -14.49
N LYS A 72 -1.84 -2.59 -15.02
CA LYS A 72 -0.85 -3.60 -15.36
C LYS A 72 0.34 -3.50 -14.43
N VAL A 73 0.50 -4.46 -13.54
CA VAL A 73 1.66 -4.51 -12.66
C VAL A 73 2.77 -5.30 -13.32
N VAL A 74 3.96 -4.70 -13.44
CA VAL A 74 5.06 -5.27 -14.23
C VAL A 74 6.27 -5.68 -13.39
N THR A 75 6.27 -5.42 -12.08
CA THR A 75 7.40 -5.77 -11.21
C THR A 75 6.95 -6.36 -9.88
N CYS A 76 7.81 -7.19 -9.31
CA CYS A 76 7.82 -7.56 -7.89
C CYS A 76 9.27 -7.85 -7.47
N SER A 77 9.56 -7.87 -6.16
CA SER A 77 10.92 -8.09 -5.66
C SER A 77 10.94 -8.89 -4.36
N ASP A 78 12.06 -9.55 -4.10
CA ASP A 78 12.34 -10.14 -2.79
C ASP A 78 13.77 -9.79 -2.34
N SER A 79 14.25 -10.44 -1.28
CA SER A 79 15.58 -10.14 -0.73
C SER A 79 16.74 -10.56 -1.64
N THR A 80 16.51 -11.40 -2.65
CA THR A 80 17.53 -11.92 -3.54
C THR A 80 17.53 -11.27 -4.91
N GLY A 81 16.41 -10.68 -5.33
CA GLY A 81 16.30 -10.06 -6.64
C GLY A 81 14.90 -9.54 -6.95
N TRP A 82 14.70 -9.20 -8.18
CA TRP A 82 13.42 -8.68 -8.65
C TRP A 82 13.06 -9.20 -10.04
N ILE A 83 11.78 -9.14 -10.32
CA ILE A 83 11.19 -9.55 -11.60
C ILE A 83 10.75 -8.31 -12.37
N TYR A 84 11.02 -8.31 -13.66
CA TYR A 84 10.32 -7.51 -14.66
C TYR A 84 9.55 -8.44 -15.60
N ASP A 85 8.23 -8.29 -15.65
CA ASP A 85 7.37 -9.01 -16.58
C ASP A 85 6.57 -8.01 -17.44
N PRO A 86 6.96 -7.81 -18.70
CA PRO A 86 6.27 -6.87 -19.59
C PRO A 86 4.82 -7.27 -19.91
N GLU A 87 4.46 -8.54 -19.74
CA GLU A 87 3.08 -9.02 -19.90
C GLU A 87 2.21 -8.78 -18.66
N GLY A 88 2.81 -8.46 -17.54
CA GLY A 88 2.18 -8.30 -16.23
C GLY A 88 2.45 -9.48 -15.31
N ILE A 89 2.54 -9.22 -14.02
CA ILE A 89 2.80 -10.24 -13.00
C ILE A 89 1.59 -11.20 -12.91
N ASP A 90 1.84 -12.49 -13.04
CA ASP A 90 0.83 -13.52 -12.77
C ASP A 90 0.68 -13.73 -11.26
N VAL A 91 -0.41 -13.20 -10.70
CA VAL A 91 -0.68 -13.26 -9.26
C VAL A 91 -0.85 -14.69 -8.76
N ALA A 92 -1.47 -15.57 -9.55
CA ALA A 92 -1.70 -16.96 -9.13
C ALA A 92 -0.37 -17.70 -9.00
N LEU A 93 0.51 -17.55 -9.98
CA LEU A 93 1.86 -18.09 -9.94
C LEU A 93 2.69 -17.47 -8.81
N LEU A 94 2.61 -16.15 -8.63
CA LEU A 94 3.33 -15.47 -7.55
C LEU A 94 2.91 -15.99 -6.17
N ARG A 95 1.61 -16.19 -5.94
CA ARG A 95 1.09 -16.78 -4.71
C ARG A 95 1.54 -18.22 -4.52
N GLU A 96 1.50 -19.02 -5.56
CA GLU A 96 1.99 -20.40 -5.49
C GLU A 96 3.46 -20.45 -5.06
N VAL A 97 4.31 -19.62 -5.68
CA VAL A 97 5.75 -19.56 -5.37
C VAL A 97 5.99 -19.03 -3.95
N LYS A 98 5.32 -17.95 -3.55
CA LYS A 98 5.63 -17.25 -2.29
C LYS A 98 4.85 -17.80 -1.08
N GLU A 99 3.58 -18.12 -1.23
CA GLU A 99 2.72 -18.55 -0.11
C GLU A 99 2.75 -20.07 0.08
N VAL A 100 2.71 -20.84 -1.02
CA VAL A 100 2.64 -22.30 -0.97
C VAL A 100 4.04 -22.90 -0.90
N LYS A 101 4.88 -22.66 -1.90
CA LYS A 101 6.24 -23.21 -1.98
C LYS A 101 7.23 -22.52 -1.06
N ARG A 102 6.94 -21.27 -0.65
CA ARG A 102 7.85 -20.40 0.12
C ARG A 102 9.22 -20.23 -0.53
N ALA A 103 9.24 -20.23 -1.85
CA ALA A 103 10.44 -20.19 -2.67
C ALA A 103 10.85 -18.75 -3.04
N ARG A 104 11.95 -18.63 -3.76
CA ARG A 104 12.48 -17.36 -4.28
C ARG A 104 11.86 -17.04 -5.64
N LEU A 105 11.97 -15.77 -6.06
CA LEU A 105 11.44 -15.31 -7.35
C LEU A 105 12.14 -15.93 -8.56
N THR A 106 13.29 -16.58 -8.38
CA THR A 106 13.93 -17.40 -9.41
C THR A 106 13.02 -18.52 -9.92
N GLU A 107 12.19 -19.13 -9.03
CA GLU A 107 11.22 -20.15 -9.44
C GLU A 107 10.06 -19.55 -10.24
N TYR A 108 9.64 -18.32 -9.91
CA TYR A 108 8.65 -17.59 -10.70
C TYR A 108 9.16 -17.37 -12.14
N ALA A 109 10.38 -16.85 -12.29
CA ALA A 109 10.98 -16.63 -13.61
C ALA A 109 11.18 -17.94 -14.40
N ALA A 110 11.52 -19.04 -13.74
CA ALA A 110 11.66 -20.32 -14.38
C ALA A 110 10.32 -20.87 -14.93
N ALA A 111 9.21 -20.53 -14.28
CA ALA A 111 7.86 -20.98 -14.67
C ALA A 111 7.17 -20.04 -15.67
N ARG A 112 7.66 -18.79 -15.84
CA ARG A 112 7.03 -17.79 -16.71
C ARG A 112 8.01 -17.22 -17.72
N PRO A 113 7.89 -17.59 -19.01
CA PRO A 113 8.85 -17.21 -20.04
C PRO A 113 8.99 -15.72 -20.32
N SER A 114 7.94 -14.91 -20.07
CA SER A 114 7.97 -13.45 -20.22
C SER A 114 8.71 -12.74 -19.08
N ALA A 115 8.87 -13.39 -17.93
CA ALA A 115 9.46 -12.82 -16.74
C ALA A 115 11.00 -12.82 -16.82
N GLN A 116 11.58 -11.67 -16.53
CA GLN A 116 13.02 -11.48 -16.45
C GLN A 116 13.42 -11.34 -14.98
N TYR A 117 14.27 -12.25 -14.49
CA TYR A 117 14.80 -12.18 -13.15
C TYR A 117 16.12 -11.39 -13.15
N HIS A 118 16.23 -10.45 -12.25
CA HIS A 118 17.42 -9.67 -11.98
C HIS A 118 17.87 -9.91 -10.56
N GLU A 119 19.10 -10.37 -10.38
CA GLU A 119 19.69 -10.56 -9.06
C GLU A 119 19.93 -9.20 -8.40
N LYS A 120 19.65 -9.10 -7.09
CA LYS A 120 19.86 -7.87 -6.32
C LYS A 120 21.37 -7.62 -6.17
N LYS A 121 21.86 -6.48 -6.64
CA LYS A 121 23.23 -6.00 -6.45
C LYS A 121 23.22 -4.73 -5.64
N ASN A 122 24.26 -4.55 -4.83
CA ASN A 122 24.42 -3.34 -4.02
C ASN A 122 24.55 -2.11 -4.92
N GLY A 123 23.77 -1.08 -4.63
CA GLY A 123 23.76 0.17 -5.39
C GLY A 123 22.93 0.14 -6.68
N GLU A 124 22.18 -0.94 -6.95
CA GLU A 124 21.20 -0.97 -8.04
C GLU A 124 19.81 -0.62 -7.53
N HIS A 125 19.08 0.19 -8.30
CA HIS A 125 17.77 0.73 -7.96
C HIS A 125 16.61 -0.23 -8.27
N GLY A 126 16.89 -1.45 -8.72
CA GLY A 126 15.94 -2.54 -8.85
C GLY A 126 14.67 -2.18 -9.64
N VAL A 127 13.53 -2.41 -9.04
CA VAL A 127 12.22 -2.19 -9.66
C VAL A 127 11.96 -0.72 -10.04
N TRP A 128 12.68 0.23 -9.43
CA TRP A 128 12.50 1.67 -9.67
C TRP A 128 13.13 2.16 -10.97
N THR A 129 13.93 1.33 -11.64
CA THR A 129 14.47 1.61 -12.97
C THR A 129 13.45 1.39 -14.09
N VAL A 130 12.38 0.63 -13.81
CA VAL A 130 11.34 0.30 -14.79
C VAL A 130 10.40 1.49 -14.97
N LYS A 131 10.12 1.83 -16.23
CA LYS A 131 9.18 2.88 -16.57
C LYS A 131 7.77 2.52 -16.10
N CYS A 132 7.15 3.42 -15.32
CA CYS A 132 5.80 3.23 -14.81
C CYS A 132 5.05 4.54 -14.66
N ASP A 133 3.75 4.44 -14.51
CA ASP A 133 2.83 5.54 -14.21
C ASP A 133 2.65 5.72 -12.70
N VAL A 134 2.58 4.61 -11.96
CA VAL A 134 2.37 4.56 -10.51
C VAL A 134 3.40 3.63 -9.88
N ALA A 135 3.98 4.04 -8.75
CA ALA A 135 4.90 3.22 -7.98
C ALA A 135 4.36 2.92 -6.57
N LEU A 136 4.38 1.65 -6.18
CA LEU A 136 3.87 1.17 -4.90
C LEU A 136 5.00 0.46 -4.12
N PRO A 137 5.73 1.17 -3.27
CA PRO A 137 6.75 0.56 -2.41
C PRO A 137 6.09 -0.26 -1.31
N CYS A 138 6.22 -1.60 -1.39
CA CYS A 138 5.55 -2.58 -0.54
C CYS A 138 6.50 -3.56 0.17
N ALA A 139 7.82 -3.34 0.13
CA ALA A 139 8.79 -4.27 0.69
C ALA A 139 9.26 -3.85 2.09
N THR A 140 10.21 -2.92 2.17
CA THR A 140 10.89 -2.60 3.42
C THR A 140 11.06 -1.10 3.64
N GLN A 141 11.38 -0.74 4.89
CA GLN A 141 11.70 0.64 5.25
C GLN A 141 12.93 1.14 4.49
N ASN A 142 12.91 2.40 4.05
CA ASN A 142 13.99 3.09 3.35
C ASN A 142 14.48 2.36 2.08
N GLU A 143 13.59 1.70 1.37
CA GLU A 143 13.90 1.00 0.13
C GLU A 143 13.94 1.88 -1.12
N LEU A 144 13.38 3.10 -1.01
CA LEU A 144 13.30 4.08 -2.09
C LEU A 144 14.02 5.36 -1.65
N ASP A 145 15.20 5.57 -2.20
CA ASP A 145 16.05 6.72 -1.90
C ASP A 145 15.90 7.87 -2.92
N LEU A 146 16.70 8.91 -2.77
CA LEU A 146 16.65 10.08 -3.66
C LEU A 146 17.00 9.74 -5.11
N GLU A 147 17.94 8.83 -5.34
CA GLU A 147 18.35 8.45 -6.72
C GLU A 147 17.24 7.62 -7.38
N ASP A 148 16.59 6.73 -6.64
CA ASP A 148 15.37 6.04 -7.08
C ASP A 148 14.27 7.03 -7.45
N ALA A 149 14.02 8.04 -6.61
CA ALA A 149 13.02 9.06 -6.87
C ALA A 149 13.33 9.87 -8.14
N LYS A 150 14.60 10.22 -8.37
CA LYS A 150 15.02 10.89 -9.61
C LYS A 150 14.77 10.01 -10.82
N GLN A 151 15.07 8.72 -10.72
CA GLN A 151 14.83 7.75 -11.79
C GLN A 151 13.36 7.60 -12.12
N LEU A 152 12.51 7.45 -11.11
CA LEU A 152 11.04 7.36 -11.26
C LEU A 152 10.45 8.62 -11.90
N VAL A 153 10.87 9.80 -11.47
CA VAL A 153 10.41 11.07 -12.05
C VAL A 153 10.87 11.20 -13.51
N ALA A 154 12.13 10.87 -13.81
CA ALA A 154 12.65 10.88 -15.17
C ALA A 154 11.90 9.90 -16.09
N ASN A 155 11.44 8.77 -15.54
CA ASN A 155 10.61 7.78 -16.24
C ASN A 155 9.13 8.17 -16.38
N GLY A 156 8.71 9.29 -15.77
CA GLY A 156 7.37 9.85 -15.92
C GLY A 156 6.35 9.35 -14.90
N VAL A 157 6.79 8.84 -13.73
CA VAL A 157 5.87 8.48 -12.64
C VAL A 157 5.06 9.71 -12.23
N PHE A 158 3.75 9.55 -12.05
CA PHE A 158 2.90 10.65 -11.60
C PHE A 158 2.28 10.41 -10.23
N ALA A 159 2.37 9.20 -9.69
CA ALA A 159 1.86 8.87 -8.36
C ALA A 159 2.73 7.82 -7.65
N VAL A 160 2.93 8.03 -6.36
CA VAL A 160 3.58 7.09 -5.44
C VAL A 160 2.70 6.93 -4.21
N ALA A 161 2.38 5.69 -3.82
CA ALA A 161 1.64 5.41 -2.59
C ALA A 161 2.32 4.27 -1.81
N GLU A 162 2.61 4.52 -0.55
CA GLU A 162 3.41 3.62 0.28
C GLU A 162 2.58 2.47 0.86
N GLY A 163 2.90 1.23 0.51
CA GLY A 163 2.33 0.03 1.12
C GLY A 163 3.10 -0.44 2.35
N ALA A 164 4.42 -0.27 2.35
CA ALA A 164 5.27 -0.54 3.50
C ALA A 164 5.27 0.61 4.52
N ASN A 165 5.90 0.41 5.67
CA ASN A 165 6.09 1.45 6.66
C ASN A 165 7.35 2.27 6.34
N MET A 166 7.20 3.55 6.03
CA MET A 166 8.28 4.49 5.69
C MET A 166 9.29 3.92 4.66
N PRO A 167 8.82 3.42 3.50
CA PRO A 167 9.72 2.86 2.50
C PRO A 167 10.52 3.93 1.75
N THR A 168 10.00 5.16 1.70
CA THR A 168 10.60 6.29 1.00
C THR A 168 11.36 7.18 1.97
N THR A 169 12.60 7.53 1.63
CA THR A 169 13.39 8.47 2.44
C THR A 169 12.81 9.88 2.40
N MET A 170 13.18 10.72 3.37
CA MET A 170 12.64 12.08 3.46
C MET A 170 13.05 12.92 2.24
N GLU A 171 14.29 12.79 1.79
CA GLU A 171 14.81 13.49 0.61
C GLU A 171 14.07 13.07 -0.67
N ALA A 172 13.75 11.78 -0.80
CA ALA A 172 12.97 11.27 -1.92
C ALA A 172 11.52 11.78 -1.88
N THR A 173 10.90 11.81 -0.69
CA THR A 173 9.56 12.37 -0.51
C THR A 173 9.48 13.85 -0.90
N GLU A 174 10.44 14.66 -0.44
CA GLU A 174 10.52 16.07 -0.83
C GLU A 174 10.74 16.23 -2.34
N TYR A 175 11.55 15.37 -2.93
CA TYR A 175 11.81 15.39 -4.36
C TYR A 175 10.53 15.11 -5.17
N PHE A 176 9.75 14.09 -4.79
CA PHE A 176 8.46 13.81 -5.42
C PHE A 176 7.51 15.01 -5.33
N GLN A 177 7.37 15.60 -4.16
CA GLN A 177 6.49 16.76 -3.96
C GLN A 177 6.92 17.96 -4.81
N LYS A 178 8.22 18.26 -4.86
CA LYS A 178 8.78 19.37 -5.69
C LYS A 178 8.55 19.16 -7.19
N ASN A 179 8.45 17.92 -7.64
CA ASN A 179 8.24 17.57 -9.05
C ASN A 179 6.76 17.28 -9.39
N GLY A 180 5.82 17.57 -8.49
CA GLY A 180 4.38 17.44 -8.74
C GLY A 180 3.89 15.99 -8.82
N VAL A 181 4.64 15.04 -8.25
CA VAL A 181 4.19 13.65 -8.11
C VAL A 181 3.19 13.57 -6.96
N LEU A 182 2.06 12.92 -7.18
CA LEU A 182 1.07 12.63 -6.13
C LEU A 182 1.67 11.61 -5.17
N PHE A 183 2.04 12.06 -3.97
CA PHE A 183 2.70 11.20 -2.99
C PHE A 183 1.82 11.00 -1.77
N CYS A 184 1.43 9.76 -1.48
CA CYS A 184 0.66 9.40 -0.29
C CYS A 184 1.50 8.59 0.71
N PRO A 185 1.66 9.08 1.96
CA PRO A 185 2.50 8.43 2.95
C PRO A 185 1.87 7.16 3.52
N GLY A 186 2.70 6.18 3.90
CA GLY A 186 2.29 4.88 4.41
C GLY A 186 1.32 4.96 5.60
N LYS A 187 1.49 5.91 6.50
CA LYS A 187 0.56 6.11 7.63
C LYS A 187 -0.91 6.30 7.24
N ALA A 188 -1.18 6.70 5.99
CA ALA A 188 -2.52 6.78 5.43
C ALA A 188 -2.77 5.63 4.45
N SER A 189 -1.90 5.42 3.48
CA SER A 189 -2.13 4.49 2.39
C SER A 189 -2.07 3.01 2.82
N ASN A 190 -1.31 2.65 3.85
CA ASN A 190 -1.26 1.27 4.36
C ASN A 190 -2.23 1.01 5.54
N ALA A 191 -3.09 1.95 5.88
CA ALA A 191 -4.00 1.85 7.02
C ALA A 191 -5.06 0.74 6.89
N GLY A 192 -5.18 0.11 5.72
CA GLY A 192 -6.17 -0.95 5.47
C GLY A 192 -6.06 -2.12 6.46
N GLY A 193 -4.84 -2.53 6.79
CA GLY A 193 -4.61 -3.60 7.75
C GLY A 193 -5.14 -3.29 9.15
N VAL A 194 -4.83 -2.12 9.69
CA VAL A 194 -5.30 -1.70 11.03
C VAL A 194 -6.80 -1.40 11.01
N ALA A 195 -7.33 -0.86 9.93
CA ALA A 195 -8.76 -0.62 9.76
C ALA A 195 -9.56 -1.93 9.82
N THR A 196 -9.13 -2.96 9.11
CA THR A 196 -9.77 -4.28 9.15
C THR A 196 -9.60 -4.96 10.51
N SER A 197 -8.48 -4.74 11.21
CA SER A 197 -8.35 -5.20 12.60
C SER A 197 -9.40 -4.55 13.52
N ALA A 198 -9.70 -3.28 13.36
CA ALA A 198 -10.78 -2.61 14.10
C ALA A 198 -12.18 -3.16 13.74
N LEU A 199 -12.41 -3.45 12.46
CA LEU A 199 -13.64 -4.13 12.03
C LEU A 199 -13.78 -5.52 12.65
N GLU A 200 -12.68 -6.30 12.70
CA GLU A 200 -12.67 -7.62 13.35
C GLU A 200 -12.98 -7.53 14.85
N MET A 201 -12.44 -6.53 15.54
CA MET A 201 -12.78 -6.27 16.95
C MET A 201 -14.28 -5.99 17.11
N SER A 202 -14.87 -5.16 16.25
CA SER A 202 -16.28 -4.84 16.26
C SER A 202 -17.13 -6.08 15.99
N GLN A 203 -16.79 -6.86 14.96
CA GLN A 203 -17.45 -8.12 14.62
C GLN A 203 -17.45 -9.10 15.81
N ASN A 204 -16.30 -9.23 16.49
CA ASN A 204 -16.17 -10.12 17.64
C ASN A 204 -16.98 -9.63 18.85
N SER A 205 -17.04 -8.32 19.08
CA SER A 205 -17.84 -7.72 20.15
C SER A 205 -19.34 -7.92 19.93
N GLU A 206 -19.79 -7.84 18.68
CA GLU A 206 -21.18 -8.09 18.27
C GLU A 206 -21.49 -9.59 18.21
N ARG A 207 -20.48 -10.46 18.25
CA ARG A 207 -20.57 -11.91 18.05
C ARG A 207 -21.18 -12.30 16.71
N LEU A 208 -20.87 -11.50 15.67
CA LEU A 208 -21.30 -11.71 14.30
C LEU A 208 -20.10 -12.14 13.43
N SER A 209 -20.42 -12.65 12.26
CA SER A 209 -19.45 -12.91 11.21
C SER A 209 -19.93 -12.21 9.94
N TRP A 210 -19.09 -11.33 9.40
CA TRP A 210 -19.38 -10.64 8.15
C TRP A 210 -18.80 -11.41 6.96
N THR A 211 -19.46 -11.28 5.81
CA THR A 211 -18.95 -11.85 4.56
C THR A 211 -17.70 -11.09 4.08
N PHE A 212 -16.98 -11.67 3.13
CA PHE A 212 -15.82 -11.01 2.51
C PHE A 212 -16.24 -9.67 1.89
N GLU A 213 -17.35 -9.66 1.17
CA GLU A 213 -17.89 -8.49 0.48
C GLU A 213 -18.28 -7.37 1.46
N GLU A 214 -18.87 -7.73 2.60
CA GLU A 214 -19.21 -6.75 3.64
C GLU A 214 -17.96 -6.10 4.24
N VAL A 215 -16.94 -6.90 4.54
CA VAL A 215 -15.67 -6.39 5.09
C VAL A 215 -14.94 -5.56 4.04
N ASP A 216 -14.87 -6.01 2.79
CA ASP A 216 -14.19 -5.30 1.70
C ASP A 216 -14.88 -3.95 1.39
N ALA A 217 -16.21 -3.91 1.38
CA ALA A 217 -16.97 -2.67 1.22
C ALA A 217 -16.72 -1.68 2.36
N LYS A 218 -16.69 -2.15 3.61
CA LYS A 218 -16.34 -1.33 4.78
C LYS A 218 -14.90 -0.81 4.69
N LEU A 219 -13.96 -1.68 4.32
CA LEU A 219 -12.56 -1.32 4.09
C LEU A 219 -12.42 -0.23 3.04
N LYS A 220 -13.08 -0.39 1.88
CA LYS A 220 -13.08 0.63 0.82
C LYS A 220 -13.57 1.97 1.33
N ASN A 221 -14.71 2.00 2.02
CA ASN A 221 -15.25 3.24 2.58
C ASN A 221 -14.32 3.90 3.59
N ILE A 222 -13.64 3.11 4.44
CA ILE A 222 -12.67 3.64 5.40
C ILE A 222 -11.48 4.27 4.67
N MET A 223 -10.92 3.61 3.65
CA MET A 223 -9.77 4.11 2.92
C MET A 223 -10.08 5.37 2.11
N VAL A 224 -11.26 5.44 1.49
CA VAL A 224 -11.78 6.65 0.82
C VAL A 224 -11.91 7.80 1.82
N ASN A 225 -12.51 7.56 2.98
CA ASN A 225 -12.65 8.57 4.04
C ASN A 225 -11.30 9.03 4.59
N ILE A 226 -10.31 8.13 4.73
CA ILE A 226 -8.95 8.50 5.12
C ILE A 226 -8.36 9.48 4.11
N PHE A 227 -8.52 9.21 2.80
CA PHE A 227 -8.02 10.11 1.77
C PHE A 227 -8.71 11.48 1.84
N HIS A 228 -10.03 11.54 1.91
CA HIS A 228 -10.74 12.82 2.01
C HIS A 228 -10.34 13.62 3.26
N ASN A 229 -10.21 12.96 4.41
CA ASN A 229 -9.79 13.63 5.65
C ASN A 229 -8.40 14.28 5.54
N LEU A 230 -7.45 13.61 4.90
CA LEU A 230 -6.10 14.19 4.73
C LEU A 230 -6.08 15.26 3.64
N ASP A 231 -6.84 15.13 2.58
CA ASP A 231 -6.93 16.11 1.50
C ASP A 231 -7.63 17.38 1.96
N ASP A 232 -8.75 17.25 2.67
CA ASP A 232 -9.46 18.37 3.29
C ASP A 232 -8.60 19.10 4.33
N ALA A 233 -7.84 18.36 5.15
CA ALA A 233 -6.91 18.96 6.08
C ALA A 233 -5.80 19.72 5.34
N ALA A 234 -5.22 19.15 4.28
CA ALA A 234 -4.22 19.84 3.48
C ALA A 234 -4.77 21.14 2.86
N LYS A 235 -5.94 21.09 2.26
CA LYS A 235 -6.64 22.25 1.67
C LYS A 235 -6.95 23.33 2.71
N LYS A 236 -7.54 22.93 3.84
CA LYS A 236 -7.92 23.85 4.92
C LYS A 236 -6.74 24.66 5.47
N TYR A 237 -5.55 24.08 5.49
CA TYR A 237 -4.34 24.70 6.03
C TYR A 237 -3.38 25.23 4.95
N GLY A 238 -3.85 25.41 3.71
CA GLY A 238 -3.08 26.01 2.63
C GLY A 238 -1.94 25.15 2.08
N MET A 239 -2.05 23.83 2.25
CA MET A 239 -1.07 22.85 1.77
C MET A 239 -1.67 21.90 0.73
N GLU A 240 -2.51 22.42 -0.15
CA GLU A 240 -3.18 21.64 -1.18
C GLU A 240 -2.21 20.76 -1.99
N GLY A 241 -2.54 19.49 -2.18
CA GLY A 241 -1.69 18.51 -2.85
C GLY A 241 -0.56 17.92 -1.99
N ASN A 242 -0.31 18.46 -0.79
CA ASN A 242 0.67 17.89 0.15
C ASN A 242 0.00 16.92 1.11
N TYR A 243 -0.15 15.67 0.67
CA TYR A 243 -0.83 14.63 1.45
C TYR A 243 -0.03 14.17 2.68
N VAL A 244 1.28 14.41 2.71
CA VAL A 244 2.10 14.17 3.92
C VAL A 244 1.71 15.14 5.02
N ALA A 245 1.63 16.43 4.70
CA ALA A 245 1.18 17.46 5.63
C ALA A 245 -0.28 17.22 6.03
N GLY A 246 -1.15 16.92 5.06
CA GLY A 246 -2.56 16.60 5.31
C GLY A 246 -2.75 15.47 6.31
N ALA A 247 -2.02 14.36 6.14
CA ALA A 247 -2.08 13.23 7.05
C ALA A 247 -1.59 13.59 8.48
N ASN A 248 -0.54 14.40 8.59
CA ASN A 248 -0.04 14.86 9.88
C ASN A 248 -1.06 15.77 10.57
N ILE A 249 -1.61 16.74 9.84
CA ILE A 249 -2.58 17.70 10.37
C ILE A 249 -3.87 16.98 10.80
N ALA A 250 -4.41 16.11 9.95
CA ALA A 250 -5.62 15.35 10.26
C ALA A 250 -5.46 14.50 11.53
N GLY A 251 -4.29 13.85 11.70
CA GLY A 251 -3.98 13.09 12.91
C GLY A 251 -3.84 13.98 14.14
N PHE A 252 -3.13 15.11 14.02
CA PHE A 252 -2.93 16.07 15.10
C PHE A 252 -4.25 16.70 15.57
N LEU A 253 -5.14 17.06 14.66
CA LEU A 253 -6.43 17.69 15.00
C LEU A 253 -7.26 16.82 15.94
N LYS A 254 -7.31 15.51 15.74
CA LYS A 254 -8.03 14.59 16.64
C LYS A 254 -7.49 14.64 18.07
N VAL A 255 -6.16 14.69 18.22
CA VAL A 255 -5.52 14.79 19.54
C VAL A 255 -5.77 16.17 20.15
N ALA A 256 -5.62 17.23 19.38
CA ALA A 256 -5.84 18.60 19.83
C ALA A 256 -7.30 18.83 20.27
N GLU A 257 -8.28 18.31 19.53
CA GLU A 257 -9.71 18.40 19.91
C GLU A 257 -9.99 17.62 21.21
N ALA A 258 -9.41 16.43 21.35
CA ALA A 258 -9.55 15.67 22.61
C ALA A 258 -8.92 16.41 23.80
N MET A 259 -7.72 16.99 23.63
CA MET A 259 -7.06 17.79 24.66
C MET A 259 -7.89 19.04 25.02
N THR A 260 -8.47 19.69 24.03
CA THR A 260 -9.32 20.87 24.26
C THR A 260 -10.60 20.52 25.01
N ALA A 261 -11.22 19.38 24.67
CA ALA A 261 -12.47 18.93 25.29
C ALA A 261 -12.28 18.35 26.70
N GLN A 262 -11.18 17.63 26.93
CA GLN A 262 -10.95 16.88 28.17
C GLN A 262 -9.94 17.57 29.11
N GLY A 263 -9.26 18.58 28.66
CA GLY A 263 -8.13 19.22 29.36
C GLY A 263 -6.81 18.48 29.18
N ILE A 264 -5.73 19.07 29.66
CA ILE A 264 -4.39 18.50 29.69
C ILE A 264 -4.21 17.91 31.10
N CYS A 265 -4.09 16.61 31.21
CA CYS A 265 -3.84 15.91 32.47
C CYS A 265 -2.36 15.84 32.78
#